data_6b5d0aa2a145758d721122707012e55e
#
_entry.id   6b5d0aa2a145758d721122707012e55e
#
_cell.length_a   1.000
_cell.length_b   1.000
_cell.length_c   1.000
_cell.angle_alpha   90.00
_cell.angle_beta   90.00
_cell.angle_gamma   90.00
#
_symmetry.space_group_name_H-M   'P 1'
#
loop_
_entity.id
_entity.type
_entity.pdbx_description
1 polymer ?
#
loop_
_entity_poly.entity_id
_entity_poly.type
_entity_poly.pdbx_seq_one_letter_code
_entity_poly.pdbx_strand_id
1 'polypeptide(L)'
;MSARAVWDFTTGDARRFCDRLALVIDSAEDFRQRGIESDFVLLLHSGATQFGARTLRGTKFDKPDAVDLAPAHELLQRFASMGGRIVVCGIAMERSAIAEDNVIDGATIERNVFVSSVALQNRGYAYMPIS
;
A
#
# COMPACT_ATOMS: atom_id res chain seq x y z
N MET A 1 -21.56 8.63 -7.76
CA MET A 1 -21.25 8.11 -6.42
C MET A 1 -19.94 7.38 -6.46
N SER A 2 -19.09 7.57 -5.45
CA SER A 2 -17.82 6.87 -5.35
C SER A 2 -17.70 6.17 -4.01
N ALA A 3 -17.00 5.04 -4.00
CA ALA A 3 -16.65 4.30 -2.80
C ALA A 3 -15.24 4.74 -2.40
N ARG A 4 -15.13 5.53 -1.33
CA ARG A 4 -13.86 6.07 -0.85
C ARG A 4 -13.38 5.27 0.35
N ALA A 5 -12.18 4.72 0.26
CA ALA A 5 -11.59 3.95 1.35
C ALA A 5 -10.09 4.18 1.42
N VAL A 6 -9.58 4.23 2.66
CA VAL A 6 -8.16 4.20 2.94
C VAL A 6 -7.83 2.82 3.52
N TRP A 7 -6.99 2.08 2.80
CA TRP A 7 -6.58 0.72 3.15
C TRP A 7 -5.21 0.80 3.82
N ASP A 8 -5.21 0.63 5.12
CA ASP A 8 -4.03 0.85 5.96
C ASP A 8 -3.32 -0.48 6.19
N PHE A 9 -2.29 -0.75 5.37
CA PHE A 9 -1.55 -2.00 5.40
C PHE A 9 -0.33 -1.90 6.30
N THR A 10 -0.27 -2.77 7.31
CA THR A 10 0.86 -2.85 8.24
C THR A 10 1.54 -4.22 8.25
N THR A 11 0.91 -5.25 7.68
CA THR A 11 1.47 -6.61 7.70
C THR A 11 2.78 -6.69 6.92
N GLY A 12 3.77 -7.36 7.50
CA GLY A 12 5.04 -7.69 6.82
C GLY A 12 5.05 -9.09 6.22
N ASP A 13 3.99 -9.85 6.42
CA ASP A 13 3.88 -11.20 5.84
C ASP A 13 3.48 -11.08 4.37
N ALA A 14 4.34 -11.57 3.47
CA ALA A 14 4.12 -11.42 2.03
C ALA A 14 2.88 -12.14 1.54
N ARG A 15 2.59 -13.31 2.08
CA ARG A 15 1.41 -14.09 1.70
C ARG A 15 0.14 -13.36 2.08
N ARG A 16 0.08 -12.88 3.31
CA ARG A 16 -1.06 -12.13 3.82
C ARG A 16 -1.23 -10.81 3.06
N PHE A 17 -0.13 -10.11 2.82
CA PHE A 17 -0.16 -8.87 2.03
C PHE A 17 -0.79 -9.11 0.67
N CYS A 18 -0.31 -10.10 -0.06
CA CYS A 18 -0.81 -10.41 -1.41
C CYS A 18 -2.27 -10.87 -1.38
N ASP A 19 -2.63 -11.73 -0.43
CA ASP A 19 -4.01 -12.20 -0.28
C ASP A 19 -4.97 -11.02 -0.04
N ARG A 20 -4.61 -10.15 0.88
CA ARG A 20 -5.47 -9.00 1.23
C ARG A 20 -5.51 -7.97 0.12
N LEU A 21 -4.40 -7.72 -0.55
CA LEU A 21 -4.39 -6.77 -1.68
C LEU A 21 -5.22 -7.29 -2.86
N ALA A 22 -5.19 -8.58 -3.11
CA ALA A 22 -6.06 -9.20 -4.11
C ALA A 22 -7.54 -8.97 -3.78
N LEU A 23 -7.91 -9.05 -2.50
CA LEU A 23 -9.28 -8.78 -2.06
C LEU A 23 -9.66 -7.29 -2.18
N VAL A 24 -8.71 -6.39 -1.96
CA VAL A 24 -8.93 -4.96 -2.18
C VAL A 24 -9.22 -4.68 -3.66
N ILE A 25 -8.43 -5.28 -4.55
CA ILE A 25 -8.63 -5.17 -5.99
C ILE A 25 -10.00 -5.75 -6.40
N ASP A 26 -10.33 -6.91 -5.86
CA ASP A 26 -11.63 -7.54 -6.09
C ASP A 26 -12.79 -6.65 -5.61
N SER A 27 -12.60 -5.98 -4.49
CA SER A 27 -13.60 -5.05 -3.95
C SER A 27 -13.83 -3.87 -4.89
N ALA A 28 -12.77 -3.32 -5.48
CA ALA A 28 -12.90 -2.25 -6.47
C ALA A 28 -13.68 -2.71 -7.69
N GLU A 29 -13.41 -3.93 -8.16
CA GLU A 29 -14.12 -4.52 -9.29
C GLU A 29 -15.60 -4.77 -8.95
N ASP A 30 -15.90 -5.23 -7.75
CA ASP A 30 -17.28 -5.45 -7.30
C ASP A 30 -18.07 -4.14 -7.27
N PHE A 31 -17.46 -3.05 -6.79
CA PHE A 31 -18.07 -1.72 -6.85
C PHE A 31 -18.32 -1.30 -8.29
N ARG A 32 -17.35 -1.50 -9.18
CA ARG A 32 -17.47 -1.14 -10.58
C ARG A 32 -18.67 -1.84 -11.25
N GLN A 33 -18.86 -3.13 -10.95
CA GLN A 33 -20.00 -3.89 -11.47
C GLN A 33 -21.34 -3.35 -10.95
N ARG A 34 -21.34 -2.66 -9.82
CA ARG A 34 -22.53 -1.99 -9.27
C ARG A 34 -22.70 -0.56 -9.77
N GLY A 35 -21.84 -0.12 -10.72
CA GLY A 35 -21.89 1.24 -11.24
C GLY A 35 -21.30 2.28 -10.31
N ILE A 36 -20.46 1.86 -9.35
CA ILE A 36 -19.85 2.73 -8.35
C ILE A 36 -18.34 2.79 -8.62
N GLU A 37 -17.80 3.99 -8.78
CA GLU A 37 -16.36 4.18 -8.92
C GLU A 37 -15.70 4.03 -7.56
N SER A 38 -14.55 3.35 -7.52
CA SER A 38 -13.74 3.29 -6.30
C SER A 38 -12.71 4.41 -6.30
N ASP A 39 -12.52 5.02 -5.14
CA ASP A 39 -11.45 5.99 -4.87
C ASP A 39 -10.69 5.43 -3.69
N PHE A 40 -9.74 4.55 -3.97
CA PHE A 40 -9.00 3.80 -2.97
C PHE A 40 -7.60 4.36 -2.81
N VAL A 41 -7.19 4.53 -1.56
CA VAL A 41 -5.83 4.92 -1.19
C VAL A 41 -5.25 3.81 -0.33
N LEU A 42 -4.07 3.34 -0.71
CA LEU A 42 -3.33 2.29 -0.01
C LEU A 42 -2.19 2.95 0.75
N LEU A 43 -2.15 2.75 2.07
CA LEU A 43 -1.05 3.22 2.90
C LEU A 43 -0.17 2.04 3.25
N LEU A 44 1.14 2.20 3.06
CA LEU A 44 2.14 1.20 3.43
C LEU A 44 3.02 1.75 4.55
N HIS A 45 2.98 1.10 5.71
CA HIS A 45 3.87 1.42 6.82
C HIS A 45 4.13 0.20 7.69
N SER A 46 4.95 0.34 8.74
CA SER A 46 5.37 -0.79 9.56
C SER A 46 5.99 -1.88 8.66
N GLY A 47 5.66 -3.15 8.87
CA GLY A 47 6.17 -4.25 8.05
C GLY A 47 5.80 -4.17 6.57
N ALA A 48 4.68 -3.54 6.24
CA ALA A 48 4.25 -3.41 4.86
C ALA A 48 5.08 -2.41 4.05
N THR A 49 5.89 -1.58 4.71
CA THR A 49 6.79 -0.64 4.04
C THR A 49 7.71 -1.35 3.06
N GLN A 50 8.15 -2.58 3.37
CA GLN A 50 9.05 -3.35 2.51
C GLN A 50 8.47 -3.59 1.11
N PHE A 51 7.15 -3.70 0.98
CA PHE A 51 6.52 -3.97 -0.32
C PHE A 51 6.53 -2.74 -1.24
N GLY A 52 6.74 -1.56 -0.68
CA GLY A 52 6.92 -0.33 -1.46
C GLY A 52 8.34 -0.10 -1.95
N ALA A 53 9.31 -0.91 -1.52
CA ALA A 53 10.70 -0.80 -1.97
C ALA A 53 10.91 -1.54 -3.28
N ARG A 54 11.78 -0.99 -4.17
CA ARG A 54 12.17 -1.69 -5.41
C ARG A 54 12.97 -2.95 -5.09
N THR A 55 13.86 -2.87 -4.10
CA THR A 55 14.68 -3.96 -3.62
C THR A 55 14.87 -3.85 -2.12
N LEU A 56 15.06 -4.97 -1.46
CA LEU A 56 15.33 -4.99 -0.02
C LEU A 56 16.82 -4.89 0.31
N ARG A 57 17.69 -4.87 -0.71
CA ARG A 57 19.14 -4.80 -0.50
C ARG A 57 19.51 -3.55 0.28
N GLY A 58 20.27 -3.74 1.36
CA GLY A 58 20.73 -2.65 2.22
C GLY A 58 19.70 -2.09 3.16
N THR A 59 18.47 -2.59 3.13
CA THR A 59 17.41 -2.15 4.03
C THR A 59 17.39 -3.00 5.30
N LYS A 60 16.58 -2.60 6.26
CA LYS A 60 16.31 -3.37 7.49
C LYS A 60 15.79 -4.79 7.18
N PHE A 61 15.17 -4.98 6.03
CA PHE A 61 14.57 -6.25 5.60
C PHE A 61 15.54 -7.11 4.78
N ASP A 62 16.79 -6.68 4.62
CA ASP A 62 17.82 -7.42 3.90
C ASP A 62 18.36 -8.57 4.77
N LYS A 63 17.65 -9.68 4.76
CA LYS A 63 17.95 -10.87 5.58
C LYS A 63 17.91 -12.12 4.70
N PRO A 64 18.54 -13.24 5.16
CA PRO A 64 18.53 -14.48 4.38
C PRO A 64 17.13 -14.98 4.03
N ASP A 65 16.14 -14.68 4.87
CA ASP A 65 14.73 -15.07 4.67
C ASP A 65 13.89 -13.92 4.09
N ALA A 66 14.55 -12.92 3.46
CA ALA A 66 13.84 -11.81 2.85
C ALA A 66 12.78 -12.31 1.85
N VAL A 67 11.62 -11.62 1.82
CA VAL A 67 10.52 -12.00 0.95
C VAL A 67 10.87 -11.76 -0.52
N ASP A 68 10.24 -12.51 -1.42
CA ASP A 68 10.24 -12.21 -2.84
C ASP A 68 9.20 -11.12 -3.09
N LEU A 69 9.64 -9.96 -3.54
CA LEU A 69 8.76 -8.81 -3.77
C LEU A 69 7.93 -8.90 -5.04
N ALA A 70 8.28 -9.80 -5.96
CA ALA A 70 7.66 -9.83 -7.29
C ALA A 70 6.13 -10.00 -7.24
N PRO A 71 5.56 -10.94 -6.46
CA PRO A 71 4.10 -11.06 -6.41
C PRO A 71 3.40 -9.81 -5.87
N ALA A 72 3.99 -9.18 -4.84
CA ALA A 72 3.44 -7.95 -4.26
C ALA A 72 3.50 -6.81 -5.27
N HIS A 73 4.61 -6.66 -5.98
CA HIS A 73 4.78 -5.61 -6.98
C HIS A 73 3.79 -5.76 -8.13
N GLU A 74 3.52 -6.98 -8.56
CA GLU A 74 2.52 -7.23 -9.61
C GLU A 74 1.14 -6.75 -9.17
N LEU A 75 0.74 -7.08 -7.94
CA LEU A 75 -0.56 -6.65 -7.40
C LEU A 75 -0.62 -5.14 -7.19
N LEU A 76 0.45 -4.53 -6.69
CA LEU A 76 0.52 -3.07 -6.53
C LEU A 76 0.38 -2.36 -7.88
N GLN A 77 1.02 -2.90 -8.92
CA GLN A 77 0.91 -2.36 -10.27
C GLN A 77 -0.52 -2.46 -10.79
N ARG A 78 -1.19 -3.59 -10.57
CA ARG A 78 -2.61 -3.77 -10.93
C ARG A 78 -3.50 -2.78 -10.20
N PHE A 79 -3.27 -2.61 -8.90
CA PHE A 79 -4.01 -1.66 -8.09
C PHE A 79 -3.84 -0.22 -8.63
N ALA A 80 -2.62 0.18 -8.94
CA ALA A 80 -2.35 1.49 -9.52
C ALA A 80 -3.01 1.67 -10.90
N SER A 81 -3.02 0.62 -11.72
CA SER A 81 -3.62 0.67 -13.06
C SER A 81 -5.14 0.82 -13.02
N MET A 82 -5.76 0.53 -11.89
CA MET A 82 -7.20 0.72 -11.65
C MET A 82 -7.51 2.12 -11.10
N GLY A 83 -6.53 3.00 -11.03
CA GLY A 83 -6.69 4.33 -10.45
C GLY A 83 -6.44 4.39 -8.95
N GLY A 84 -6.03 3.30 -8.33
CA GLY A 84 -5.67 3.28 -6.92
C GLY A 84 -4.41 4.09 -6.64
N ARG A 85 -4.36 4.79 -5.53
CA ARG A 85 -3.19 5.57 -5.11
C ARG A 85 -2.43 4.80 -4.04
N ILE A 86 -1.11 4.73 -4.19
CA ILE A 86 -0.21 4.05 -3.26
C ILE A 86 0.63 5.10 -2.56
N VAL A 87 0.61 5.10 -1.23
CA VAL A 87 1.36 6.04 -0.40
C VAL A 87 2.24 5.26 0.56
N VAL A 88 3.54 5.53 0.53
CA VAL A 88 4.52 4.91 1.43
C VAL A 88 4.87 5.93 2.53
N CYS A 89 4.89 5.45 3.77
CA CYS A 89 5.20 6.30 4.93
C CYS A 89 6.68 6.65 4.98
N GLY A 90 7.01 7.94 4.89
CA GLY A 90 8.40 8.42 4.94
C GLY A 90 9.09 8.09 6.25
N ILE A 91 8.39 8.20 7.38
CA ILE A 91 8.96 7.84 8.69
C ILE A 91 9.30 6.35 8.74
N ALA A 92 8.39 5.50 8.24
CA ALA A 92 8.65 4.06 8.21
C ALA A 92 9.80 3.70 7.26
N MET A 93 9.94 4.41 6.15
CA MET A 93 11.09 4.25 5.24
C MET A 93 12.39 4.58 5.94
N GLU A 94 12.44 5.70 6.63
CA GLU A 94 13.63 6.12 7.38
C GLU A 94 14.02 5.07 8.42
N ARG A 95 13.04 4.61 9.21
CA ARG A 95 13.26 3.56 10.22
C ARG A 95 13.68 2.23 9.62
N SER A 96 13.39 2.01 8.34
CA SER A 96 13.68 0.75 7.64
C SER A 96 14.89 0.86 6.72
N ALA A 97 15.57 2.01 6.69
CA ALA A 97 16.69 2.28 5.79
C ALA A 97 16.32 2.11 4.32
N ILE A 98 15.12 2.53 3.93
CA ILE A 98 14.67 2.54 2.55
C ILE A 98 14.84 3.97 2.02
N ALA A 99 15.73 4.15 1.04
CA ALA A 99 15.98 5.45 0.44
C ALA A 99 14.82 5.86 -0.48
N GLU A 100 14.64 7.16 -0.70
CA GLU A 100 13.58 7.68 -1.55
C GLU A 100 13.65 7.17 -2.99
N ASP A 101 14.87 6.97 -3.52
CA ASP A 101 15.06 6.43 -4.87
C ASP A 101 14.85 4.92 -4.95
N ASN A 102 14.62 4.27 -3.82
CA ASN A 102 14.32 2.83 -3.75
C ASN A 102 12.83 2.55 -3.58
N VAL A 103 11.97 3.47 -3.98
CA VAL A 103 10.51 3.29 -3.93
C VAL A 103 10.01 2.92 -5.32
N ILE A 104 9.05 2.00 -5.39
CA ILE A 104 8.47 1.55 -6.66
C ILE A 104 7.84 2.70 -7.44
N ASP A 105 7.84 2.60 -8.75
CA ASP A 105 7.16 3.56 -9.62
C ASP A 105 5.66 3.53 -9.33
N GLY A 106 5.03 4.69 -9.42
CA GLY A 106 3.58 4.82 -9.20
C GLY A 106 3.18 5.02 -7.75
N ALA A 107 4.11 4.89 -6.81
CA ALA A 107 3.86 5.21 -5.40
C ALA A 107 4.36 6.61 -5.08
N THR A 108 3.69 7.27 -4.15
CA THR A 108 4.12 8.55 -3.59
C THR A 108 4.59 8.36 -2.15
N ILE A 109 5.41 9.28 -1.67
CA ILE A 109 5.90 9.26 -0.31
C ILE A 109 5.24 10.41 0.43
N GLU A 110 4.56 10.12 1.54
CA GLU A 110 4.09 11.13 2.48
C GLU A 110 4.81 10.91 3.80
N ARG A 111 5.26 11.99 4.41
CA ARG A 111 6.14 11.89 5.58
C ARG A 111 5.55 11.02 6.69
N ASN A 112 4.26 11.22 7.00
CA ASN A 112 3.60 10.54 8.10
C ASN A 112 2.20 10.11 7.68
N VAL A 113 2.02 8.81 7.42
CA VAL A 113 0.73 8.30 6.95
C VAL A 113 -0.39 8.36 8.00
N PHE A 114 -0.05 8.56 9.28
CA PHE A 114 -1.09 8.86 10.28
C PHE A 114 -1.80 10.17 9.95
N VAL A 115 -1.03 11.17 9.54
CA VAL A 115 -1.59 12.46 9.09
C VAL A 115 -2.40 12.26 7.83
N SER A 116 -1.88 11.50 6.88
CA SER A 116 -2.59 11.17 5.64
C SER A 116 -3.91 10.48 5.93
N SER A 117 -3.91 9.51 6.83
CA SER A 117 -5.10 8.74 7.19
C SER A 117 -6.18 9.63 7.82
N VAL A 118 -5.79 10.49 8.76
CA VAL A 118 -6.73 11.41 9.41
C VAL A 118 -7.35 12.36 8.38
N ALA A 119 -6.51 12.92 7.50
CA ALA A 119 -6.99 13.84 6.46
C ALA A 119 -7.97 13.15 5.52
N LEU A 120 -7.70 11.92 5.12
CA LEU A 120 -8.59 11.16 4.24
C LEU A 120 -9.91 10.83 4.95
N GLN A 121 -9.84 10.38 6.19
CA GLN A 121 -11.05 10.06 6.95
C GLN A 121 -11.92 11.30 7.16
N ASN A 122 -11.32 12.46 7.38
CA ASN A 122 -12.06 13.72 7.49
C ASN A 122 -12.77 14.08 6.18
N ARG A 123 -12.31 13.53 5.06
CA ARG A 123 -12.95 13.72 3.74
C ARG A 123 -13.91 12.60 3.39
N GLY A 124 -14.27 11.75 4.34
CA GLY A 124 -15.26 10.71 4.14
C GLY A 124 -14.72 9.38 3.65
N TYR A 125 -13.40 9.15 3.71
CA TYR A 125 -12.83 7.85 3.38
C TYR A 125 -13.07 6.86 4.52
N ALA A 126 -13.60 5.69 4.19
CA ALA A 126 -13.75 4.61 5.16
C ALA A 126 -12.38 4.07 5.54
N TYR A 127 -12.16 3.83 6.83
CA TYR A 127 -10.88 3.32 7.32
C TYR A 127 -10.89 1.80 7.36
N MET A 128 -9.98 1.18 6.61
CA MET A 128 -9.88 -0.28 6.47
C MET A 128 -8.48 -0.74 6.89
N PRO A 129 -8.29 -1.13 8.15
CA PRO A 129 -6.97 -1.61 8.62
C PRO A 129 -6.72 -3.05 8.16
N ILE A 130 -5.51 -3.29 7.65
CA ILE A 130 -5.04 -4.61 7.21
C ILE A 130 -3.71 -4.91 7.92
N SER A 131 -3.80 -5.63 8.99
CA SER A 131 -2.64 -6.02 9.78
C SER A 131 -2.13 -7.42 9.42
#